data_54b4b5a4c52c591a3131cc034f63a4ad
#
_entry.id   54b4b5a4c52c591a3131cc034f63a4ad
#
_cell.length_a   1.000
_cell.length_b   1.000
_cell.length_c   1.000
_cell.angle_alpha   90.00
_cell.angle_beta   90.00
_cell.angle_gamma   90.00
#
_symmetry.space_group_name_H-M   'P 1'
#
loop_
_entity.id
_entity.type
_entity.pdbx_description
1 polymer ?
#
loop_
_entity_poly.entity_id
_entity_poly.type
_entity_poly.pdbx_seq_one_letter_code
_entity_poly.pdbx_strand_id
1 'polypeptide(L)'
;MLNALYIVLGLGLLIAGGNWLLKAAVALSMRLNIPKIVIGMTVVSFATSAPELIVSIKSALDGFPDLALGNVVGSNIANLGLVLAVTILLGSIDVRKSFYTTDWPVMMLASILFFAFIYFDGELRQYEGIIMVVVLFLFLVYLLRFQKTAVVDELPEDDVLLPMYKTVLFLGIGGTALWGGSELLIKGAVSLATTFGVSERVIGITVVSIGTSIPELAASVIAVIKKEKAISLGNLIGSNIFNLLAVLGITAIITPIKVIDQGLLTNDIFWMMGISFLILPLVFIPKGLRLGWRDGIVLVGTYIVFVYFTIT
;
A
#
# COMPACT_ATOMS: atom_id res chain seq x y z
N MET A 1 -30.61 7.37 3.79
CA MET A 1 -30.60 7.21 2.32
C MET A 1 -29.30 7.75 1.70
N LEU A 2 -28.87 8.99 2.03
CA LEU A 2 -27.66 9.59 1.47
C LEU A 2 -26.37 8.78 1.77
N ASN A 3 -26.26 8.25 2.99
CA ASN A 3 -25.09 7.45 3.40
C ASN A 3 -24.97 6.13 2.61
N ALA A 4 -26.09 5.45 2.37
CA ALA A 4 -26.12 4.26 1.52
C ALA A 4 -25.73 4.59 0.07
N LEU A 5 -26.15 5.75 -0.43
CA LEU A 5 -25.76 6.22 -1.76
C LEU A 5 -24.24 6.45 -1.85
N TYR A 6 -23.62 7.09 -0.85
CA TYR A 6 -22.15 7.27 -0.80
C TYR A 6 -21.42 5.94 -0.80
N ILE A 7 -21.89 4.95 -0.03
CA ILE A 7 -21.28 3.62 0.01
C ILE A 7 -21.39 2.94 -1.37
N VAL A 8 -22.57 2.94 -1.99
CA VAL A 8 -22.79 2.29 -3.29
C VAL A 8 -21.98 2.97 -4.40
N LEU A 9 -21.97 4.30 -4.45
CA LEU A 9 -21.15 5.05 -5.41
C LEU A 9 -19.66 4.85 -5.18
N GLY A 10 -19.23 4.86 -3.91
CA GLY A 10 -17.85 4.59 -3.52
C GLY A 10 -17.39 3.21 -4.01
N LEU A 11 -18.15 2.16 -3.73
CA LEU A 11 -17.85 0.80 -4.20
C LEU A 11 -17.83 0.71 -5.74
N GLY A 12 -18.79 1.36 -6.41
CA GLY A 12 -18.82 1.42 -7.88
C GLY A 12 -17.57 2.06 -8.47
N LEU A 13 -17.11 3.18 -7.89
CA LEU A 13 -15.87 3.87 -8.30
C LEU A 13 -14.62 3.05 -8.00
N LEU A 14 -14.55 2.37 -6.86
CA LEU A 14 -13.44 1.49 -6.51
C LEU A 14 -13.30 0.33 -7.51
N ILE A 15 -14.41 -0.32 -7.86
CA ILE A 15 -14.43 -1.42 -8.84
C ILE A 15 -14.04 -0.91 -10.23
N ALA A 16 -14.62 0.20 -10.68
CA ALA A 16 -14.30 0.78 -11.98
C ALA A 16 -12.84 1.26 -12.04
N GLY A 17 -12.41 2.00 -11.02
CA GLY A 17 -11.05 2.53 -10.90
C GLY A 17 -9.99 1.45 -10.88
N GLY A 18 -10.18 0.41 -10.07
CA GLY A 18 -9.27 -0.74 -10.02
C GLY A 18 -9.20 -1.49 -11.35
N ASN A 19 -10.33 -1.66 -12.06
CA ASN A 19 -10.33 -2.27 -13.39
C ASN A 19 -9.57 -1.41 -14.43
N TRP A 20 -9.75 -0.08 -14.43
CA TRP A 20 -9.03 0.81 -15.35
C TRP A 20 -7.53 0.84 -15.04
N LEU A 21 -7.17 0.97 -13.76
CA LEU A 21 -5.78 0.97 -13.33
C LEU A 21 -5.08 -0.34 -13.70
N LEU A 22 -5.73 -1.49 -13.46
CA LEU A 22 -5.19 -2.79 -13.80
C LEU A 22 -4.97 -2.96 -15.32
N LYS A 23 -5.96 -2.58 -16.14
CA LYS A 23 -5.82 -2.63 -17.61
C LYS A 23 -4.65 -1.76 -18.10
N ALA A 24 -4.48 -0.58 -17.52
CA ALA A 24 -3.37 0.30 -17.85
C ALA A 24 -2.02 -0.28 -17.39
N ALA A 25 -1.98 -0.88 -16.20
CA ALA A 25 -0.79 -1.52 -15.65
C ALA A 25 -0.33 -2.70 -16.54
N VAL A 26 -1.25 -3.58 -16.95
CA VAL A 26 -0.95 -4.68 -17.87
C VAL A 26 -0.45 -4.15 -19.20
N ALA A 27 -1.14 -3.19 -19.82
CA ALA A 27 -0.74 -2.60 -21.10
C ALA A 27 0.65 -1.93 -21.02
N LEU A 28 0.96 -1.28 -19.90
CA LEU A 28 2.26 -0.64 -19.68
C LEU A 28 3.37 -1.67 -19.51
N SER A 29 3.12 -2.74 -18.74
CA SER A 29 4.04 -3.87 -18.58
C SER A 29 4.43 -4.46 -19.95
N MET A 30 3.43 -4.76 -20.78
CA MET A 30 3.63 -5.32 -22.11
C MET A 30 4.40 -4.35 -23.03
N ARG A 31 4.03 -3.07 -23.04
CA ARG A 31 4.63 -2.06 -23.90
C ARG A 31 6.09 -1.74 -23.55
N LEU A 32 6.39 -1.67 -22.25
CA LEU A 32 7.75 -1.37 -21.77
C LEU A 32 8.61 -2.62 -21.65
N ASN A 33 8.02 -3.80 -21.87
CA ASN A 33 8.67 -5.10 -21.72
C ASN A 33 9.31 -5.26 -20.33
N ILE A 34 8.56 -4.95 -19.28
CA ILE A 34 8.96 -5.08 -17.88
C ILE A 34 7.99 -5.99 -17.11
N PRO A 35 8.47 -6.74 -16.11
CA PRO A 35 7.63 -7.66 -15.35
C PRO A 35 6.41 -6.99 -14.72
N LYS A 36 5.27 -7.68 -14.68
CA LYS A 36 4.03 -7.20 -14.07
C LYS A 36 4.20 -6.81 -12.60
N ILE A 37 5.04 -7.54 -11.85
CA ILE A 37 5.36 -7.21 -10.46
C ILE A 37 6.04 -5.84 -10.34
N VAL A 38 6.94 -5.49 -11.26
CA VAL A 38 7.62 -4.18 -11.26
C VAL A 38 6.63 -3.05 -11.55
N ILE A 39 5.67 -3.25 -12.47
CA ILE A 39 4.60 -2.27 -12.69
C ILE A 39 3.71 -2.13 -11.45
N GLY A 40 3.40 -3.23 -10.78
CA GLY A 40 2.71 -3.22 -9.49
C GLY A 40 3.46 -2.38 -8.47
N MET A 41 4.76 -2.63 -8.30
CA MET A 41 5.64 -1.95 -7.33
C MET A 41 5.94 -0.48 -7.67
N THR A 42 5.68 -0.03 -8.87
CA THR A 42 6.00 1.34 -9.32
C THR A 42 4.73 2.13 -9.60
N VAL A 43 4.12 1.88 -10.76
CA VAL A 43 3.01 2.69 -11.28
C VAL A 43 1.73 2.51 -10.45
N VAL A 44 1.39 1.26 -10.11
CA VAL A 44 0.16 0.99 -9.35
C VAL A 44 0.30 1.49 -7.92
N SER A 45 1.43 1.19 -7.25
CA SER A 45 1.71 1.67 -5.89
C SER A 45 1.73 3.19 -5.80
N PHE A 46 2.37 3.87 -6.75
CA PHE A 46 2.36 5.33 -6.77
C PHE A 46 0.93 5.89 -6.89
N ALA A 47 0.10 5.29 -7.76
CA ALA A 47 -1.27 5.74 -7.96
C ALA A 47 -2.17 5.50 -6.74
N THR A 48 -1.97 4.38 -6.02
CA THR A 48 -2.76 4.04 -4.83
C THR A 48 -2.27 4.74 -3.57
N SER A 49 -0.95 5.03 -3.44
CA SER A 49 -0.37 5.74 -2.29
C SER A 49 -0.37 7.28 -2.45
N ALA A 50 -0.92 7.82 -3.53
CA ALA A 50 -1.06 9.27 -3.70
C ALA A 50 -1.97 9.93 -2.63
N PRO A 51 -3.08 9.32 -2.20
CA PRO A 51 -3.88 9.83 -1.07
C PRO A 51 -3.08 9.94 0.22
N GLU A 52 -2.29 8.92 0.56
CA GLU A 52 -1.43 8.92 1.75
C GLU A 52 -0.43 10.07 1.73
N LEU A 53 0.13 10.36 0.56
CA LEU A 53 1.05 11.50 0.39
C LEU A 53 0.35 12.82 0.68
N ILE A 54 -0.83 13.04 0.13
CA ILE A 54 -1.62 14.26 0.32
C ILE A 54 -2.01 14.41 1.80
N VAL A 55 -2.51 13.34 2.43
CA VAL A 55 -2.91 13.33 3.83
C VAL A 55 -1.72 13.62 4.74
N SER A 56 -0.57 12.95 4.52
CA SER A 56 0.61 13.12 5.37
C SER A 56 1.22 14.51 5.25
N ILE A 57 1.34 15.06 4.02
CA ILE A 57 1.82 16.45 3.83
C ILE A 57 0.89 17.42 4.53
N LYS A 58 -0.42 17.30 4.30
CA LYS A 58 -1.41 18.21 4.90
C LYS A 58 -1.37 18.12 6.42
N SER A 59 -1.38 16.94 7.00
CA SER A 59 -1.33 16.73 8.46
C SER A 59 -0.07 17.35 9.07
N ALA A 60 1.09 17.18 8.44
CA ALA A 60 2.34 17.75 8.92
C ALA A 60 2.35 19.29 8.84
N LEU A 61 1.83 19.87 7.75
CA LEU A 61 1.71 21.32 7.59
C LEU A 61 0.68 21.95 8.54
N ASP A 62 -0.40 21.24 8.84
CA ASP A 62 -1.46 21.67 9.76
C ASP A 62 -1.02 21.52 11.25
N GLY A 63 0.20 21.04 11.53
CA GLY A 63 0.75 20.89 12.88
C GLY A 63 0.37 19.59 13.58
N PHE A 64 -0.02 18.56 12.85
CA PHE A 64 -0.34 17.22 13.34
C PHE A 64 0.68 16.16 12.85
N PRO A 65 1.95 16.23 13.27
CA PRO A 65 3.00 15.35 12.76
C PRO A 65 2.76 13.87 13.10
N ASP A 66 2.23 13.55 14.27
CA ASP A 66 1.89 12.16 14.64
C ASP A 66 0.80 11.58 13.74
N LEU A 67 -0.12 12.39 13.22
CA LEU A 67 -1.12 11.94 12.27
C LEU A 67 -0.46 11.60 10.92
N ALA A 68 0.56 12.37 10.50
CA ALA A 68 1.32 12.07 9.28
C ALA A 68 2.10 10.76 9.42
N LEU A 69 2.80 10.54 10.55
CA LEU A 69 3.53 9.31 10.84
C LEU A 69 2.59 8.12 11.01
N GLY A 70 1.55 8.27 11.80
CA GLY A 70 0.56 7.24 12.08
C GLY A 70 -0.18 6.79 10.82
N ASN A 71 -0.50 7.72 9.90
CA ASN A 71 -1.08 7.40 8.60
C ASN A 71 -0.17 6.43 7.82
N VAL A 72 1.13 6.71 7.71
CA VAL A 72 2.06 5.89 6.95
C VAL A 72 2.36 4.55 7.64
N VAL A 73 2.65 4.56 8.94
CA VAL A 73 2.92 3.34 9.71
C VAL A 73 1.68 2.44 9.74
N GLY A 74 0.50 3.03 10.00
CA GLY A 74 -0.77 2.32 10.01
C GLY A 74 -1.15 1.73 8.65
N SER A 75 -0.97 2.49 7.54
CA SER A 75 -1.20 1.99 6.18
C SER A 75 -0.26 0.83 5.84
N ASN A 76 1.02 0.89 6.25
CA ASN A 76 1.96 -0.20 6.02
C ASN A 76 1.57 -1.48 6.78
N ILE A 77 1.13 -1.35 8.03
CA ILE A 77 0.59 -2.46 8.82
C ILE A 77 -0.68 -3.01 8.16
N ALA A 78 -1.62 -2.14 7.76
CA ALA A 78 -2.87 -2.55 7.12
C ALA A 78 -2.62 -3.22 5.76
N ASN A 79 -1.71 -2.71 4.94
CA ASN A 79 -1.38 -3.28 3.63
C ASN A 79 -0.89 -4.73 3.74
N LEU A 80 -0.06 -5.04 4.72
CA LEU A 80 0.49 -6.39 4.89
C LEU A 80 -0.40 -7.27 5.79
N GLY A 81 -0.90 -6.74 6.90
CA GLY A 81 -1.68 -7.49 7.86
C GLY A 81 -3.12 -7.76 7.42
N LEU A 82 -3.74 -6.79 6.71
CA LEU A 82 -5.13 -6.88 6.29
C LEU A 82 -5.27 -7.06 4.78
N VAL A 83 -4.73 -6.15 3.96
CA VAL A 83 -4.97 -6.14 2.51
C VAL A 83 -4.32 -7.36 1.85
N LEU A 84 -3.05 -7.65 2.12
CA LEU A 84 -2.38 -8.84 1.61
C LEU A 84 -3.09 -10.11 2.09
N ALA A 85 -3.49 -10.16 3.36
CA ALA A 85 -4.20 -11.29 3.92
C ALA A 85 -5.52 -11.56 3.20
N VAL A 86 -6.38 -10.55 3.03
CA VAL A 86 -7.65 -10.67 2.27
C VAL A 86 -7.37 -11.13 0.84
N THR A 87 -6.35 -10.57 0.20
CA THR A 87 -5.96 -10.91 -1.16
C THR A 87 -5.55 -12.38 -1.29
N ILE A 88 -4.76 -12.89 -0.34
CA ILE A 88 -4.32 -14.29 -0.30
C ILE A 88 -5.49 -15.24 -0.01
N LEU A 89 -6.45 -14.83 0.82
CA LEU A 89 -7.65 -15.61 1.13
C LEU A 89 -8.54 -15.77 -0.10
N LEU A 90 -8.60 -14.76 -0.98
CA LEU A 90 -9.32 -14.82 -2.25
C LEU A 90 -8.60 -15.66 -3.31
N GLY A 91 -7.27 -15.74 -3.25
CA GLY A 91 -6.49 -16.53 -4.18
C GLY A 91 -5.01 -16.60 -3.80
N SER A 92 -4.48 -17.81 -3.67
CA SER A 92 -3.05 -17.98 -3.36
C SER A 92 -2.15 -17.28 -4.38
N ILE A 93 -1.06 -16.69 -3.91
CA ILE A 93 -0.09 -15.95 -4.70
C ILE A 93 1.21 -16.73 -4.76
N ASP A 94 1.67 -17.06 -5.96
CA ASP A 94 2.99 -17.64 -6.18
C ASP A 94 4.04 -16.51 -6.12
N VAL A 95 5.09 -16.75 -5.34
CA VAL A 95 6.12 -15.75 -5.05
C VAL A 95 7.37 -16.05 -5.84
N ARG A 96 7.90 -15.05 -6.56
CA ARG A 96 9.11 -15.21 -7.37
C ARG A 96 10.38 -15.00 -6.53
N LYS A 97 11.51 -15.45 -7.09
CA LYS A 97 12.83 -15.27 -6.48
C LYS A 97 13.14 -13.80 -6.18
N SER A 98 12.74 -12.87 -7.06
CA SER A 98 12.95 -11.43 -6.86
C SER A 98 12.38 -10.92 -5.53
N PHE A 99 11.28 -11.47 -5.09
CA PHE A 99 10.64 -11.07 -3.83
C PHE A 99 11.62 -11.13 -2.64
N TYR A 100 12.24 -12.28 -2.40
CA TYR A 100 13.13 -12.44 -1.25
C TYR A 100 14.57 -12.01 -1.50
N THR A 101 14.98 -11.79 -2.75
CA THR A 101 16.31 -11.27 -3.08
C THR A 101 16.38 -9.76 -3.23
N THR A 102 15.25 -9.10 -3.49
CA THR A 102 15.21 -7.66 -3.80
C THR A 102 14.05 -6.94 -3.11
N ASP A 103 12.80 -7.41 -3.35
CA ASP A 103 11.61 -6.61 -3.03
C ASP A 103 11.40 -6.51 -1.52
N TRP A 104 11.38 -7.65 -0.83
CA TRP A 104 11.29 -7.73 0.63
C TRP A 104 12.52 -7.13 1.35
N PRO A 105 13.78 -7.40 0.92
CA PRO A 105 14.95 -6.74 1.55
C PRO A 105 14.91 -5.22 1.46
N VAL A 106 14.47 -4.65 0.34
CA VAL A 106 14.35 -3.19 0.19
C VAL A 106 13.24 -2.64 1.08
N MET A 107 12.10 -3.33 1.18
CA MET A 107 11.02 -2.96 2.11
C MET A 107 11.51 -2.96 3.56
N MET A 108 12.25 -3.98 3.98
CA MET A 108 12.84 -4.04 5.31
C MET A 108 13.89 -2.96 5.52
N LEU A 109 14.75 -2.70 4.52
CA LEU A 109 15.73 -1.61 4.57
C LEU A 109 15.04 -0.26 4.73
N ALA A 110 13.95 0.01 4.01
CA ALA A 110 13.16 1.24 4.15
C ALA A 110 12.60 1.39 5.57
N SER A 111 12.09 0.30 6.16
CA SER A 111 11.56 0.29 7.53
C SER A 111 12.66 0.54 8.57
N ILE A 112 13.82 -0.11 8.41
CA ILE A 112 14.97 0.06 9.30
C ILE A 112 15.57 1.47 9.17
N LEU A 113 15.66 2.01 7.94
CA LEU A 113 16.17 3.35 7.68
C LEU A 113 15.28 4.41 8.35
N PHE A 114 13.95 4.30 8.17
CA PHE A 114 12.99 5.17 8.83
C PHE A 114 13.12 5.09 10.35
N PHE A 115 13.12 3.89 10.92
CA PHE A 115 13.30 3.70 12.36
C PHE A 115 14.62 4.31 12.87
N ALA A 116 15.73 4.07 12.17
CA ALA A 116 17.03 4.60 12.56
C ALA A 116 17.06 6.14 12.59
N PHE A 117 16.40 6.80 11.63
CA PHE A 117 16.36 8.25 11.59
C PHE A 117 15.59 8.87 12.77
N ILE A 118 14.43 8.29 13.12
CA ILE A 118 13.59 8.87 14.17
C ILE A 118 13.94 8.37 15.59
N TYR A 119 14.72 7.29 15.72
CA TYR A 119 14.97 6.65 17.03
C TYR A 119 15.80 7.52 17.98
N PHE A 120 16.79 8.25 17.46
CA PHE A 120 17.76 8.95 18.31
C PHE A 120 17.29 10.33 18.78
N ASP A 121 16.59 11.08 17.93
CA ASP A 121 16.19 12.45 18.25
C ASP A 121 14.68 12.70 18.15
N GLY A 122 13.90 11.69 17.78
CA GLY A 122 12.44 11.79 17.70
C GLY A 122 11.95 12.72 16.57
N GLU A 123 12.78 12.97 15.55
CA GLU A 123 12.41 13.86 14.45
C GLU A 123 12.94 13.32 13.12
N LEU A 124 12.08 13.27 12.11
CA LEU A 124 12.48 13.01 10.73
C LEU A 124 12.83 14.33 10.05
N ARG A 125 14.12 14.57 9.81
CA ARG A 125 14.63 15.84 9.30
C ARG A 125 14.62 15.91 7.77
N GLN A 126 14.76 17.12 7.22
CA GLN A 126 14.77 17.33 5.77
C GLN A 126 15.85 16.52 5.03
N TYR A 127 17.08 16.48 5.56
CA TYR A 127 18.16 15.73 4.90
C TYR A 127 17.92 14.22 4.91
N GLU A 128 17.26 13.70 5.95
CA GLU A 128 16.84 12.29 6.04
C GLU A 128 15.75 11.98 5.03
N GLY A 129 14.79 12.90 4.89
CA GLY A 129 13.79 12.84 3.82
C GLY A 129 14.41 12.80 2.42
N ILE A 130 15.45 13.62 2.17
CA ILE A 130 16.20 13.59 0.90
C ILE A 130 16.85 12.22 0.70
N ILE A 131 17.49 11.66 1.74
CA ILE A 131 18.12 10.33 1.66
C ILE A 131 17.07 9.27 1.31
N MET A 132 15.90 9.29 1.96
CA MET A 132 14.80 8.34 1.69
C MET A 132 14.34 8.42 0.23
N VAL A 133 14.11 9.61 -0.30
CA VAL A 133 13.71 9.82 -1.70
C VAL A 133 14.82 9.37 -2.67
N VAL A 134 16.08 9.62 -2.36
CA VAL A 134 17.22 9.14 -3.17
C VAL A 134 17.28 7.61 -3.16
N VAL A 135 17.10 6.97 -2.01
CA VAL A 135 17.05 5.49 -1.91
C VAL A 135 15.91 4.94 -2.76
N LEU A 136 14.72 5.54 -2.72
CA LEU A 136 13.60 5.17 -3.60
C LEU A 136 13.99 5.32 -5.07
N PHE A 137 14.56 6.47 -5.46
CA PHE A 137 14.97 6.71 -6.85
C PHE A 137 15.96 5.66 -7.34
N LEU A 138 16.96 5.33 -6.54
CA LEU A 138 17.95 4.28 -6.86
C LEU A 138 17.29 2.91 -7.00
N PHE A 139 16.35 2.59 -6.11
CA PHE A 139 15.57 1.35 -6.19
C PHE A 139 14.72 1.28 -7.48
N LEU A 140 14.03 2.36 -7.85
CA LEU A 140 13.25 2.40 -9.08
C LEU A 140 14.14 2.25 -10.33
N VAL A 141 15.30 2.91 -10.35
CA VAL A 141 16.29 2.74 -11.43
C VAL A 141 16.77 1.29 -11.50
N TYR A 142 17.04 0.68 -10.35
CA TYR A 142 17.43 -0.74 -10.28
C TYR A 142 16.33 -1.66 -10.86
N LEU A 143 15.07 -1.50 -10.41
CA LEU A 143 13.95 -2.29 -10.91
C LEU A 143 13.81 -2.18 -12.44
N LEU A 144 13.86 -0.95 -12.96
CA LEU A 144 13.65 -0.71 -14.39
C LEU A 144 14.84 -1.17 -15.27
N ARG A 145 16.06 -1.19 -14.73
CA ARG A 145 17.25 -1.60 -15.52
C ARG A 145 17.56 -3.09 -15.43
N PHE A 146 17.41 -3.69 -14.26
CA PHE A 146 17.94 -5.01 -13.98
C PHE A 146 16.89 -6.13 -13.89
N GLN A 147 15.61 -5.80 -13.67
CA GLN A 147 14.54 -6.80 -13.63
C GLN A 147 13.82 -7.04 -14.97
N LYS A 148 14.42 -6.66 -16.09
CA LYS A 148 13.81 -6.80 -17.44
C LYS A 148 13.69 -8.23 -17.96
N THR A 149 14.40 -9.20 -17.39
CA THR A 149 14.63 -10.52 -18.01
C THR A 149 13.54 -11.58 -17.74
N ALA A 150 12.45 -11.27 -17.04
CA ALA A 150 11.46 -12.27 -16.64
C ALA A 150 10.13 -12.23 -17.44
N VAL A 151 10.06 -11.50 -18.54
CA VAL A 151 8.77 -11.15 -19.19
C VAL A 151 8.28 -12.20 -20.20
N VAL A 152 9.16 -13.07 -20.69
CA VAL A 152 8.84 -13.89 -21.88
C VAL A 152 7.78 -14.96 -21.62
N ASP A 153 7.58 -15.39 -20.37
CA ASP A 153 6.67 -16.50 -20.05
C ASP A 153 5.26 -16.08 -19.62
N GLU A 154 4.93 -14.77 -19.58
CA GLU A 154 3.68 -14.28 -18.98
C GLU A 154 2.76 -13.46 -19.89
N LEU A 155 3.07 -13.36 -21.18
CA LEU A 155 2.20 -12.62 -22.10
C LEU A 155 1.03 -13.53 -22.49
N PRO A 156 -0.23 -13.19 -22.13
CA PRO A 156 -1.39 -13.85 -22.72
C PRO A 156 -1.41 -13.54 -24.22
N GLU A 157 -1.54 -14.57 -25.06
CA GLU A 157 -1.56 -14.43 -26.53
C GLU A 157 -2.74 -13.57 -27.05
N ASP A 158 -3.74 -13.29 -26.21
CA ASP A 158 -5.01 -12.65 -26.61
C ASP A 158 -5.23 -11.20 -26.11
N ASP A 159 -4.28 -10.60 -25.38
CA ASP A 159 -4.48 -9.23 -24.85
C ASP A 159 -4.18 -8.17 -25.93
N VAL A 160 -5.25 -7.51 -26.40
CA VAL A 160 -5.14 -6.34 -27.29
C VAL A 160 -4.41 -5.20 -26.58
N LEU A 161 -3.21 -4.84 -27.06
CA LEU A 161 -2.44 -3.71 -26.54
C LEU A 161 -3.26 -2.42 -26.58
N LEU A 162 -3.59 -1.85 -25.43
CA LEU A 162 -4.22 -0.55 -25.35
C LEU A 162 -3.32 0.54 -25.98
N PRO A 163 -3.85 1.45 -26.80
CA PRO A 163 -3.10 2.60 -27.27
C PRO A 163 -2.54 3.43 -26.10
N MET A 164 -1.35 4.04 -26.26
CA MET A 164 -0.67 4.78 -25.17
C MET A 164 -1.56 5.85 -24.53
N TYR A 165 -2.31 6.60 -25.34
CA TYR A 165 -3.22 7.62 -24.81
C TYR A 165 -4.32 7.04 -23.90
N LYS A 166 -4.86 5.85 -24.24
CA LYS A 166 -5.83 5.16 -23.37
C LYS A 166 -5.16 4.60 -22.11
N THR A 167 -3.91 4.13 -22.22
CA THR A 167 -3.15 3.67 -21.07
C THR A 167 -2.95 4.81 -20.07
N VAL A 168 -2.47 5.97 -20.52
CA VAL A 168 -2.31 7.17 -19.67
C VAL A 168 -3.65 7.64 -19.11
N LEU A 169 -4.69 7.69 -19.93
CA LEU A 169 -6.03 8.06 -19.48
C LEU A 169 -6.53 7.09 -18.38
N PHE A 170 -6.38 5.78 -18.57
CA PHE A 170 -6.84 4.78 -17.60
C PHE A 170 -6.01 4.78 -16.30
N LEU A 171 -4.72 5.16 -16.35
CA LEU A 171 -3.94 5.42 -15.13
C LEU A 171 -4.53 6.60 -14.36
N GLY A 172 -4.77 7.73 -15.03
CA GLY A 172 -5.30 8.94 -14.40
C GLY A 172 -6.70 8.74 -13.84
N ILE A 173 -7.66 8.31 -14.66
CA ILE A 173 -9.06 8.11 -14.21
C ILE A 173 -9.17 6.93 -13.24
N GLY A 174 -8.34 5.88 -13.38
CA GLY A 174 -8.29 4.75 -12.46
C GLY A 174 -7.85 5.18 -11.08
N GLY A 175 -6.73 5.89 -10.97
CA GLY A 175 -6.22 6.42 -9.70
C GLY A 175 -7.19 7.42 -9.06
N THR A 176 -7.73 8.36 -9.81
CA THR A 176 -8.72 9.33 -9.28
C THR A 176 -10.03 8.68 -8.87
N ALA A 177 -10.48 7.64 -9.58
CA ALA A 177 -11.68 6.88 -9.21
C ALA A 177 -11.45 6.04 -7.94
N LEU A 178 -10.27 5.44 -7.76
CA LEU A 178 -9.90 4.73 -6.52
C LEU A 178 -9.90 5.70 -5.34
N TRP A 179 -9.26 6.86 -5.48
CA TRP A 179 -9.25 7.88 -4.43
C TRP A 179 -10.65 8.40 -4.12
N GLY A 180 -11.38 8.91 -5.12
CA GLY A 180 -12.74 9.43 -4.92
C GLY A 180 -13.72 8.38 -4.41
N GLY A 181 -13.55 7.11 -4.84
CA GLY A 181 -14.33 5.97 -4.36
C GLY A 181 -14.06 5.67 -2.88
N SER A 182 -12.79 5.72 -2.45
CA SER A 182 -12.40 5.57 -1.05
C SER A 182 -13.00 6.68 -0.18
N GLU A 183 -12.86 7.95 -0.59
CA GLU A 183 -13.43 9.10 0.11
C GLU A 183 -14.96 8.97 0.31
N LEU A 184 -15.69 8.60 -0.75
CA LEU A 184 -17.13 8.40 -0.65
C LEU A 184 -17.49 7.23 0.27
N LEU A 185 -16.76 6.12 0.18
CA LEU A 185 -16.99 4.95 1.02
C LEU A 185 -16.77 5.28 2.50
N ILE A 186 -15.65 5.94 2.82
CA ILE A 186 -15.33 6.37 4.19
C ILE A 186 -16.41 7.32 4.72
N LYS A 187 -16.77 8.34 3.95
CA LYS A 187 -17.80 9.32 4.33
C LYS A 187 -19.13 8.65 4.62
N GLY A 188 -19.54 7.71 3.78
CA GLY A 188 -20.78 6.95 3.97
C GLY A 188 -20.71 6.04 5.20
N ALA A 189 -19.58 5.34 5.41
CA ALA A 189 -19.37 4.42 6.52
C ALA A 189 -19.30 5.17 7.88
N VAL A 190 -18.54 6.26 7.95
CA VAL A 190 -18.44 7.12 9.15
C VAL A 190 -19.82 7.66 9.55
N SER A 191 -20.54 8.25 8.58
CA SER A 191 -21.86 8.80 8.85
C SER A 191 -22.88 7.73 9.31
N LEU A 192 -22.78 6.52 8.75
CA LEU A 192 -23.62 5.40 9.15
C LEU A 192 -23.28 4.93 10.57
N ALA A 193 -21.99 4.75 10.88
CA ALA A 193 -21.50 4.34 12.20
C ALA A 193 -21.91 5.37 13.29
N THR A 194 -21.78 6.67 13.00
CA THR A 194 -22.25 7.74 13.89
C THR A 194 -23.77 7.66 14.13
N THR A 195 -24.56 7.35 13.09
CA THR A 195 -26.01 7.17 13.22
C THR A 195 -26.36 5.98 14.13
N PHE A 196 -25.53 4.94 14.17
CA PHE A 196 -25.69 3.80 15.07
C PHE A 196 -25.09 4.03 16.47
N GLY A 197 -24.62 5.23 16.77
CA GLY A 197 -24.09 5.59 18.10
C GLY A 197 -22.68 5.08 18.36
N VAL A 198 -21.93 4.67 17.32
CA VAL A 198 -20.51 4.32 17.46
C VAL A 198 -19.71 5.58 17.79
N SER A 199 -18.83 5.52 18.80
CA SER A 199 -18.04 6.66 19.23
C SER A 199 -17.07 7.14 18.14
N GLU A 200 -16.79 8.44 18.10
CA GLU A 200 -15.82 9.04 17.14
C GLU A 200 -14.43 8.41 17.27
N ARG A 201 -14.00 8.06 18.49
CA ARG A 201 -12.73 7.36 18.72
C ARG A 201 -12.68 6.02 17.99
N VAL A 202 -13.72 5.18 18.12
CA VAL A 202 -13.79 3.88 17.46
C VAL A 202 -13.84 4.03 15.95
N ILE A 203 -14.61 5.02 15.45
CA ILE A 203 -14.67 5.33 14.01
C ILE A 203 -13.30 5.75 13.49
N GLY A 204 -12.59 6.62 14.19
CA GLY A 204 -11.25 7.09 13.79
C GLY A 204 -10.25 5.95 13.68
N ILE A 205 -10.17 5.11 14.71
CA ILE A 205 -9.20 4.01 14.77
C ILE A 205 -9.52 2.89 13.76
N THR A 206 -10.81 2.64 13.46
CA THR A 206 -11.21 1.54 12.59
C THR A 206 -11.48 2.00 11.15
N VAL A 207 -12.45 2.90 10.96
CA VAL A 207 -12.93 3.26 9.62
C VAL A 207 -11.94 4.16 8.87
N VAL A 208 -11.37 5.16 9.56
CA VAL A 208 -10.45 6.11 8.91
C VAL A 208 -9.08 5.47 8.69
N SER A 209 -8.55 4.75 9.67
CA SER A 209 -7.24 4.09 9.56
C SER A 209 -7.19 3.04 8.44
N ILE A 210 -8.27 2.25 8.29
CA ILE A 210 -8.36 1.29 7.15
C ILE A 210 -8.66 2.04 5.85
N GLY A 211 -9.33 3.17 5.95
CA GLY A 211 -9.88 3.91 4.81
C GLY A 211 -8.84 4.37 3.79
N THR A 212 -7.68 4.81 4.25
CA THR A 212 -6.59 5.22 3.36
C THR A 212 -6.00 4.05 2.57
N SER A 213 -6.05 2.82 3.10
CA SER A 213 -5.61 1.60 2.40
C SER A 213 -6.70 0.94 1.52
N ILE A 214 -7.90 1.54 1.40
CA ILE A 214 -8.97 1.02 0.53
C ILE A 214 -8.58 1.04 -0.97
N PRO A 215 -7.89 2.05 -1.51
CA PRO A 215 -7.40 2.03 -2.88
C PRO A 215 -6.49 0.82 -3.15
N GLU A 216 -5.55 0.52 -2.25
CA GLU A 216 -4.68 -0.64 -2.31
C GLU A 216 -5.47 -1.95 -2.26
N LEU A 217 -6.44 -2.04 -1.35
CA LEU A 217 -7.33 -3.20 -1.23
C LEU A 217 -8.11 -3.43 -2.53
N ALA A 218 -8.75 -2.41 -3.06
CA ALA A 218 -9.53 -2.51 -4.29
C ALA A 218 -8.65 -2.92 -5.48
N ALA A 219 -7.51 -2.24 -5.68
CA ALA A 219 -6.57 -2.55 -6.76
C ALA A 219 -6.04 -3.99 -6.66
N SER A 220 -5.62 -4.42 -5.45
CA SER A 220 -5.03 -5.74 -5.23
C SER A 220 -6.06 -6.87 -5.35
N VAL A 221 -7.26 -6.70 -4.81
CA VAL A 221 -8.36 -7.66 -4.93
C VAL A 221 -8.77 -7.84 -6.40
N ILE A 222 -8.95 -6.74 -7.14
CA ILE A 222 -9.31 -6.80 -8.56
C ILE A 222 -8.21 -7.49 -9.37
N ALA A 223 -6.92 -7.22 -9.07
CA ALA A 223 -5.80 -7.88 -9.71
C ALA A 223 -5.83 -9.41 -9.48
N VAL A 224 -6.10 -9.88 -8.26
CA VAL A 224 -6.23 -11.32 -7.97
C VAL A 224 -7.43 -11.95 -8.68
N ILE A 225 -8.59 -11.30 -8.66
CA ILE A 225 -9.80 -11.78 -9.37
C ILE A 225 -9.53 -11.89 -10.88
N LYS A 226 -8.76 -10.97 -11.44
CA LYS A 226 -8.35 -10.97 -12.86
C LYS A 226 -7.14 -11.84 -13.16
N LYS A 227 -6.65 -12.63 -12.18
CA LYS A 227 -5.49 -13.51 -12.27
C LYS A 227 -4.13 -12.78 -12.45
N GLU A 228 -4.10 -11.46 -12.24
CA GLU A 228 -2.91 -10.61 -12.28
C GLU A 228 -2.21 -10.53 -10.91
N LYS A 229 -1.96 -11.69 -10.29
CA LYS A 229 -1.46 -11.83 -8.91
C LYS A 229 -0.11 -11.15 -8.68
N ALA A 230 0.75 -11.12 -9.70
CA ALA A 230 2.05 -10.46 -9.63
C ALA A 230 1.90 -8.94 -9.47
N ILE A 231 0.91 -8.32 -10.14
CA ILE A 231 0.58 -6.89 -9.96
C ILE A 231 0.10 -6.65 -8.53
N SER A 232 -0.77 -7.53 -8.01
CA SER A 232 -1.29 -7.41 -6.65
C SER A 232 -0.18 -7.44 -5.59
N LEU A 233 0.71 -8.45 -5.64
CA LEU A 233 1.83 -8.54 -4.70
C LEU A 233 2.78 -7.34 -4.86
N GLY A 234 3.10 -6.96 -6.10
CA GLY A 234 3.92 -5.80 -6.40
C GLY A 234 3.31 -4.51 -5.83
N ASN A 235 2.00 -4.30 -6.00
CA ASN A 235 1.31 -3.15 -5.44
C ASN A 235 1.48 -3.07 -3.91
N LEU A 236 1.25 -4.15 -3.18
CA LEU A 236 1.28 -4.11 -1.72
C LEU A 236 2.70 -3.89 -1.16
N ILE A 237 3.70 -4.59 -1.71
CA ILE A 237 5.10 -4.38 -1.31
C ILE A 237 5.59 -3.00 -1.74
N GLY A 238 5.24 -2.58 -2.96
CA GLY A 238 5.59 -1.28 -3.49
C GLY A 238 4.95 -0.14 -2.70
N SER A 239 3.66 -0.22 -2.35
CA SER A 239 2.99 0.80 -1.52
C SER A 239 3.68 0.96 -0.16
N ASN A 240 4.13 -0.13 0.48
CA ASN A 240 4.87 -0.03 1.74
C ASN A 240 6.23 0.68 1.56
N ILE A 241 6.95 0.39 0.46
CA ILE A 241 8.20 1.08 0.13
C ILE A 241 7.92 2.57 -0.19
N PHE A 242 6.89 2.87 -1.00
CA PHE A 242 6.51 4.23 -1.35
C PHE A 242 6.06 5.04 -0.14
N ASN A 243 5.26 4.45 0.74
CA ASN A 243 4.79 5.09 1.96
C ASN A 243 5.96 5.53 2.85
N LEU A 244 6.95 4.67 3.07
CA LEU A 244 8.13 5.04 3.85
C LEU A 244 9.01 6.02 3.07
N LEU A 245 9.49 5.66 1.90
CA LEU A 245 10.54 6.40 1.20
C LEU A 245 10.04 7.65 0.46
N ALA A 246 8.84 7.59 -0.15
CA ALA A 246 8.27 8.75 -0.85
C ALA A 246 7.40 9.59 0.07
N VAL A 247 6.38 8.99 0.70
CA VAL A 247 5.40 9.77 1.48
C VAL A 247 6.07 10.46 2.65
N LEU A 248 6.76 9.73 3.54
CA LEU A 248 7.49 10.35 4.66
C LEU A 248 8.69 11.18 4.16
N GLY A 249 9.43 10.67 3.16
CA GLY A 249 10.58 11.39 2.61
C GLY A 249 10.20 12.77 2.06
N ILE A 250 9.18 12.84 1.20
CA ILE A 250 8.72 14.12 0.62
C ILE A 250 8.10 15.01 1.71
N THR A 251 7.31 14.45 2.63
CA THR A 251 6.73 15.21 3.74
C THR A 251 7.82 15.83 4.59
N ALA A 252 8.86 15.08 4.97
CA ALA A 252 9.98 15.58 5.76
C ALA A 252 10.82 16.63 5.02
N ILE A 253 10.95 16.55 3.68
CA ILE A 253 11.59 17.59 2.87
C ILE A 253 10.81 18.90 2.96
N ILE A 254 9.48 18.85 2.94
CA ILE A 254 8.60 20.02 3.02
C ILE A 254 8.63 20.60 4.44
N THR A 255 8.47 19.75 5.44
CA THR A 255 8.48 20.14 6.86
C THR A 255 9.00 18.98 7.71
N PRO A 256 9.99 19.20 8.62
CA PRO A 256 10.46 18.15 9.52
C PRO A 256 9.30 17.59 10.37
N ILE A 257 9.30 16.28 10.59
CA ILE A 257 8.21 15.58 11.25
C ILE A 257 8.68 15.13 12.64
N LYS A 258 8.14 15.73 13.69
CA LYS A 258 8.46 15.36 15.08
C LYS A 258 7.56 14.25 15.57
N VAL A 259 8.14 13.29 16.26
CA VAL A 259 7.39 12.28 17.02
C VAL A 259 6.99 12.88 18.37
N ILE A 260 5.71 13.09 18.57
CA ILE A 260 5.17 13.60 19.85
C ILE A 260 4.71 12.41 20.70
N ASP A 261 4.00 11.45 20.08
CA ASP A 261 3.54 10.23 20.75
C ASP A 261 4.64 9.16 20.73
N GLN A 262 5.16 8.85 21.92
CA GLN A 262 6.18 7.81 22.11
C GLN A 262 5.66 6.40 21.79
N GLY A 263 4.35 6.17 21.79
CA GLY A 263 3.72 4.90 21.39
C GLY A 263 4.09 4.51 19.95
N LEU A 264 4.25 5.49 19.07
CA LEU A 264 4.72 5.24 17.70
C LEU A 264 6.10 4.58 17.67
N LEU A 265 7.06 5.08 18.48
CA LEU A 265 8.43 4.55 18.54
C LEU A 265 8.54 3.23 19.29
N THR A 266 7.75 3.04 20.34
CA THR A 266 7.88 1.90 21.26
C THR A 266 6.97 0.74 20.90
N ASN A 267 5.93 0.96 20.09
CA ASN A 267 4.92 -0.04 19.75
C ASN A 267 4.70 -0.15 18.23
N ASP A 268 4.23 0.91 17.57
CA ASP A 268 3.66 0.79 16.23
C ASP A 268 4.69 0.44 15.16
N ILE A 269 5.89 1.03 15.23
CA ILE A 269 6.98 0.71 14.29
C ILE A 269 7.44 -0.74 14.45
N PHE A 270 7.47 -1.27 15.66
CA PHE A 270 7.84 -2.67 15.88
C PHE A 270 6.78 -3.62 15.32
N TRP A 271 5.49 -3.27 15.41
CA TRP A 271 4.42 -4.01 14.73
C TRP A 271 4.57 -3.97 13.22
N MET A 272 4.84 -2.80 12.64
CA MET A 272 5.09 -2.64 11.21
C MET A 272 6.26 -3.50 10.74
N MET A 273 7.40 -3.43 11.45
CA MET A 273 8.59 -4.23 11.13
C MET A 273 8.35 -5.73 11.35
N GLY A 274 7.65 -6.09 12.43
CA GLY A 274 7.34 -7.48 12.77
C GLY A 274 6.43 -8.15 11.73
N ILE A 275 5.36 -7.46 11.29
CA ILE A 275 4.47 -7.95 10.23
C ILE A 275 5.23 -8.04 8.89
N SER A 276 6.05 -7.04 8.58
CA SER A 276 6.90 -7.05 7.38
C SER A 276 7.88 -8.22 7.39
N PHE A 277 8.48 -8.50 8.54
CA PHE A 277 9.39 -9.63 8.73
C PHE A 277 8.65 -10.97 8.62
N LEU A 278 7.45 -11.08 9.19
CA LEU A 278 6.64 -12.30 9.22
C LEU A 278 6.32 -12.85 7.81
N ILE A 279 6.22 -11.98 6.80
CA ILE A 279 5.93 -12.43 5.43
C ILE A 279 7.03 -13.35 4.88
N LEU A 280 8.29 -13.11 5.23
CA LEU A 280 9.39 -13.91 4.69
C LEU A 280 9.28 -15.41 5.08
N PRO A 281 9.16 -15.79 6.36
CA PRO A 281 8.96 -17.21 6.70
C PRO A 281 7.66 -17.78 6.13
N LEU A 282 6.57 -17.00 6.04
CA LEU A 282 5.31 -17.45 5.45
C LEU A 282 5.45 -17.83 3.97
N VAL A 283 6.29 -17.12 3.20
CA VAL A 283 6.58 -17.45 1.81
C VAL A 283 7.22 -18.83 1.65
N PHE A 284 8.00 -19.29 2.64
CA PHE A 284 8.72 -20.57 2.55
C PHE A 284 7.99 -21.74 3.21
N ILE A 285 7.09 -21.49 4.16
CA ILE A 285 6.42 -22.51 4.96
C ILE A 285 4.90 -22.41 4.74
N PRO A 286 4.18 -23.52 4.42
CA PRO A 286 4.68 -24.90 4.31
C PRO A 286 5.05 -25.32 2.90
N LYS A 287 4.71 -24.54 1.84
CA LYS A 287 4.77 -25.01 0.46
C LYS A 287 5.90 -24.41 -0.40
N GLY A 288 6.72 -23.53 0.19
CA GLY A 288 7.80 -22.82 -0.51
C GLY A 288 7.33 -21.94 -1.68
N LEU A 289 7.77 -20.68 -1.67
CA LEU A 289 7.51 -19.66 -2.70
C LEU A 289 6.03 -19.46 -3.03
N ARG A 290 5.16 -19.61 -2.03
CA ARG A 290 3.71 -19.44 -2.19
C ARG A 290 3.07 -18.96 -0.90
N LEU A 291 2.25 -17.92 -1.02
CA LEU A 291 1.36 -17.45 0.04
C LEU A 291 -0.05 -18.01 -0.20
N GLY A 292 -0.61 -18.69 0.79
CA GLY A 292 -1.91 -19.33 0.69
C GLY A 292 -2.85 -18.93 1.83
N TRP A 293 -4.03 -19.55 1.89
CA TRP A 293 -5.09 -19.20 2.84
C TRP A 293 -4.65 -19.25 4.32
N ARG A 294 -3.74 -20.18 4.69
CA ARG A 294 -3.20 -20.27 6.07
C ARG A 294 -2.39 -19.04 6.43
N ASP A 295 -1.59 -18.56 5.48
CA ASP A 295 -0.77 -17.36 5.66
C ASP A 295 -1.66 -16.12 5.78
N GLY A 296 -2.76 -16.07 5.00
CA GLY A 296 -3.79 -15.05 5.13
C GLY A 296 -4.43 -15.03 6.52
N ILE A 297 -4.78 -16.19 7.10
CA ILE A 297 -5.32 -16.28 8.46
C ILE A 297 -4.29 -15.78 9.49
N VAL A 298 -3.02 -16.16 9.36
CA VAL A 298 -1.97 -15.71 10.27
C VAL A 298 -1.83 -14.18 10.21
N LEU A 299 -1.79 -13.59 9.02
CA LEU A 299 -1.67 -12.15 8.83
C LEU A 299 -2.87 -11.39 9.40
N VAL A 300 -4.12 -11.83 9.11
CA VAL A 300 -5.34 -11.22 9.70
C VAL A 300 -5.31 -11.35 11.22
N GLY A 301 -4.95 -12.52 11.76
CA GLY A 301 -4.83 -12.72 13.19
C GLY A 301 -3.83 -11.76 13.84
N THR A 302 -2.66 -11.58 13.21
CA THR A 302 -1.64 -10.64 13.67
C THR A 302 -2.14 -9.19 13.60
N TYR A 303 -2.87 -8.82 12.54
CA TYR A 303 -3.49 -7.50 12.43
C TYR A 303 -4.54 -7.24 13.50
N ILE A 304 -5.39 -8.22 13.79
CA ILE A 304 -6.41 -8.11 14.86
C ILE A 304 -5.73 -7.92 16.23
N VAL A 305 -4.64 -8.66 16.50
CA VAL A 305 -3.87 -8.52 17.74
C VAL A 305 -3.25 -7.11 17.82
N PHE A 306 -2.66 -6.60 16.73
CA PHE A 306 -2.17 -5.23 16.67
C PHE A 306 -3.25 -4.21 17.01
N VAL A 307 -4.41 -4.29 16.34
CA VAL A 307 -5.54 -3.38 16.58
C VAL A 307 -6.02 -3.46 18.04
N TYR A 308 -6.08 -4.66 18.61
CA TYR A 308 -6.45 -4.84 20.01
C TYR A 308 -5.50 -4.09 20.95
N PHE A 309 -4.19 -4.27 20.81
CA PHE A 309 -3.20 -3.59 21.66
C PHE A 309 -3.09 -2.07 21.42
N THR A 310 -3.48 -1.60 20.26
CA THR A 310 -3.50 -0.16 19.97
C THR A 310 -4.73 0.54 20.58
N ILE A 311 -5.84 -0.20 20.77
CA ILE A 311 -7.09 0.36 21.32
C ILE A 311 -7.14 0.26 22.85
N THR A 312 -6.51 -0.77 23.45
CA THR A 312 -6.51 -1.01 24.91
C THR A 312 -5.36 -0.31 25.60
#